data_4338f0b186de26bcce2778f1f38ac6ec
#
_entry.id   4338f0b186de26bcce2778f1f38ac6ec
#
_cell.length_a   1.000
_cell.length_b   1.000
_cell.length_c   1.000
_cell.angle_alpha   90.00
_cell.angle_beta   90.00
_cell.angle_gamma   90.00
#
_symmetry.space_group_name_H-M   'P 1'
#
loop_
_entity.id
_entity.type
_entity.pdbx_description
1 polymer ?
#
loop_
_entity_poly.entity_id
_entity_poly.type
_entity_poly.pdbx_seq_one_letter_code
_entity_poly.pdbx_strand_id
1 'polypeptide(L)'
;MKAFDLGFTEADMQLQAATDLDGAAELDDLDRVVLWAMRSVAVGRADCPSLRRTFHDLYGPAADQILCGLLVMVRLLGARAVDGLRLHMPGSSAVSRDEVVILAVLAAAQEEGSSERQATADAGLAQLAGARSDASLAAAACYVAEMLSARGRRLSTPVFAPCASAVAGCPRAVH
;
A
#
# COMPACT_ATOMS: atom_id res chain seq x y z
N MET A 1 12.23 -12.26 -21.95
CA MET A 1 11.84 -11.98 -20.55
C MET A 1 10.35 -12.24 -20.46
N LYS A 2 9.91 -13.34 -19.83
CA LYS A 2 8.49 -13.69 -19.76
C LYS A 2 7.80 -12.71 -18.82
N ALA A 3 6.74 -12.05 -19.29
CA ALA A 3 5.82 -11.28 -18.43
C ALA A 3 5.28 -12.23 -17.35
N PHE A 4 5.57 -11.95 -16.10
CA PHE A 4 4.95 -12.63 -14.98
C PHE A 4 3.53 -12.08 -14.87
N ASP A 5 2.59 -12.91 -15.29
CA ASP A 5 1.16 -12.70 -15.13
C ASP A 5 0.86 -12.78 -13.63
N LEU A 6 0.50 -11.66 -13.03
CA LEU A 6 0.16 -11.57 -11.60
C LEU A 6 -1.26 -12.10 -11.31
N GLY A 7 -1.91 -12.75 -12.31
CA GLY A 7 -3.19 -13.42 -12.11
C GLY A 7 -4.37 -12.49 -11.78
N PHE A 8 -4.23 -11.19 -11.97
CA PHE A 8 -5.35 -10.26 -11.85
C PHE A 8 -6.25 -10.39 -13.08
N THR A 9 -7.41 -10.99 -12.92
CA THR A 9 -8.42 -11.04 -13.97
C THR A 9 -9.30 -9.80 -13.95
N GLU A 10 -9.85 -9.44 -15.10
CA GLU A 10 -10.78 -8.29 -15.24
C GLU A 10 -12.04 -8.47 -14.35
N ALA A 11 -12.40 -9.72 -14.04
CA ALA A 11 -13.48 -10.07 -13.13
C ALA A 11 -13.17 -9.73 -11.66
N ASP A 12 -11.89 -9.87 -11.24
CA ASP A 12 -11.45 -9.50 -9.90
C ASP A 12 -11.53 -7.98 -9.70
N MET A 13 -11.37 -7.20 -10.79
CA MET A 13 -11.48 -5.74 -10.75
C MET A 13 -12.91 -5.23 -10.62
N GLN A 14 -13.92 -5.97 -11.12
CA GLN A 14 -15.32 -5.55 -11.06
C GLN A 14 -15.98 -5.85 -9.71
N LEU A 15 -15.50 -6.86 -8.97
CA LEU A 15 -16.04 -7.19 -7.65
C LEU A 15 -15.57 -6.21 -6.56
N GLN A 16 -14.55 -5.40 -6.84
CA GLN A 16 -13.93 -4.47 -5.90
C GLN A 16 -14.66 -3.13 -5.75
N ALA A 17 -15.55 -2.79 -6.66
CA ALA A 17 -16.27 -1.51 -6.64
C ALA A 17 -17.26 -1.35 -5.45
N ALA A 18 -17.52 -2.41 -4.69
CA ALA A 18 -18.54 -2.41 -3.63
C ALA A 18 -17.97 -2.19 -2.20
N THR A 19 -16.67 -2.01 -2.05
CA THR A 19 -16.02 -1.79 -0.73
C THR A 19 -15.13 -0.54 -0.70
N ASP A 20 -15.33 0.36 -1.65
CA ASP A 20 -14.67 1.66 -1.62
C ASP A 20 -15.14 2.42 -0.38
N LEU A 21 -14.19 2.83 0.44
CA LEU A 21 -14.45 3.88 1.40
C LEU A 21 -14.81 5.11 0.59
N ASP A 22 -16.12 5.42 0.53
CA ASP A 22 -16.66 6.69 0.03
C ASP A 22 -16.26 7.81 1.02
N GLY A 23 -15.01 8.10 1.03
CA GLY A 23 -14.36 9.17 1.74
C GLY A 23 -12.98 9.26 1.11
N ALA A 24 -12.83 10.25 0.22
CA ALA A 24 -11.50 10.65 -0.17
C ALA A 24 -10.72 10.93 1.12
N ALA A 25 -9.94 9.98 1.58
CA ALA A 25 -8.89 10.28 2.51
C ALA A 25 -8.14 11.44 1.86
N GLU A 26 -8.06 12.57 2.54
CA GLU A 26 -7.31 13.72 2.03
C GLU A 26 -5.85 13.31 2.00
N LEU A 27 -5.50 12.61 0.92
CA LEU A 27 -4.13 12.26 0.63
C LEU A 27 -3.41 13.51 0.18
N ASP A 28 -2.26 13.78 0.73
CA ASP A 28 -1.40 14.83 0.22
C ASP A 28 -0.77 14.45 -1.14
N ASP A 29 -0.08 15.38 -1.75
CA ASP A 29 0.49 15.17 -3.09
C ASP A 29 1.54 14.05 -3.10
N LEU A 30 2.28 13.87 -2.01
CA LEU A 30 3.28 12.83 -1.91
C LEU A 30 2.65 11.45 -1.79
N ASP A 31 1.61 11.32 -0.95
CA ASP A 31 0.85 10.07 -0.79
C ASP A 31 0.25 9.64 -2.13
N ARG A 32 -0.32 10.60 -2.88
CA ARG A 32 -0.88 10.35 -4.22
C ARG A 32 0.18 9.86 -5.21
N VAL A 33 1.37 10.44 -5.18
CA VAL A 33 2.47 10.02 -6.07
C VAL A 33 2.96 8.63 -5.71
N VAL A 34 3.12 8.32 -4.42
CA VAL A 34 3.53 6.99 -3.97
C VAL A 34 2.45 5.95 -4.32
N LEU A 35 1.17 6.29 -4.10
CA LEU A 35 0.05 5.45 -4.46
C LEU A 35 0.00 5.18 -5.97
N TRP A 36 0.17 6.21 -6.80
CA TRP A 36 0.26 6.04 -8.25
C TRP A 36 1.42 5.12 -8.65
N ALA A 37 2.57 5.23 -7.99
CA ALA A 37 3.69 4.35 -8.23
C ALA A 37 3.38 2.89 -7.87
N MET A 38 2.81 2.65 -6.69
CA MET A 38 2.42 1.30 -6.26
C MET A 38 1.47 0.65 -7.25
N ARG A 39 0.44 1.37 -7.69
CA ARG A 39 -0.50 0.90 -8.70
C ARG A 39 0.19 0.61 -10.05
N SER A 40 1.09 1.50 -10.46
CA SER A 40 1.81 1.35 -11.72
C SER A 40 2.73 0.12 -11.72
N VAL A 41 3.46 -0.12 -10.62
CA VAL A 41 4.33 -1.30 -10.51
C VAL A 41 3.51 -2.59 -10.39
N ALA A 42 2.34 -2.55 -9.74
CA ALA A 42 1.44 -3.69 -9.61
C ALA A 42 0.96 -4.19 -10.99
N VAL A 43 0.62 -3.27 -11.90
CA VAL A 43 0.19 -3.61 -13.27
C VAL A 43 1.34 -3.75 -14.26
N GLY A 44 2.58 -3.88 -13.78
CA GLY A 44 3.75 -4.09 -14.63
C GLY A 44 4.25 -2.86 -15.40
N ARG A 45 3.85 -1.66 -14.99
CA ARG A 45 4.24 -0.37 -15.62
C ARG A 45 5.34 0.36 -14.85
N ALA A 46 6.25 -0.36 -14.21
CA ALA A 46 7.40 0.23 -13.52
C ALA A 46 8.29 1.09 -14.44
N ASP A 47 8.34 0.74 -15.73
CA ASP A 47 9.13 1.44 -16.76
C ASP A 47 8.38 2.61 -17.41
N CYS A 48 7.22 3.01 -16.91
CA CYS A 48 6.47 4.15 -17.45
C CYS A 48 7.33 5.42 -17.42
N PRO A 49 7.57 6.08 -18.56
CA PRO A 49 8.47 7.24 -18.63
C PRO A 49 8.01 8.41 -17.74
N SER A 50 6.69 8.63 -17.63
CA SER A 50 6.14 9.67 -16.76
C SER A 50 6.38 9.35 -15.28
N LEU A 51 6.20 8.08 -14.88
CA LEU A 51 6.47 7.63 -13.53
C LEU A 51 7.95 7.84 -13.17
N ARG A 52 8.85 7.35 -14.01
CA ARG A 52 10.29 7.48 -13.80
C ARG A 52 10.73 8.94 -13.72
N ARG A 53 10.22 9.80 -14.62
CA ARG A 53 10.51 11.23 -14.60
C ARG A 53 10.05 11.86 -13.30
N THR A 54 8.80 11.65 -12.88
CA THR A 54 8.28 12.20 -11.63
C THR A 54 9.13 11.76 -10.44
N PHE A 55 9.49 10.47 -10.35
CA PHE A 55 10.34 9.99 -9.26
C PHE A 55 11.76 10.55 -9.34
N HIS A 56 12.31 10.71 -10.54
CA HIS A 56 13.62 11.32 -10.72
C HIS A 56 13.63 12.80 -10.30
N ASP A 57 12.58 13.55 -10.61
CA ASP A 57 12.43 14.95 -10.21
C ASP A 57 12.29 15.08 -8.68
N LEU A 58 11.61 14.12 -8.03
CA LEU A 58 11.39 14.11 -6.59
C LEU A 58 12.61 13.59 -5.80
N TYR A 59 13.25 12.54 -6.27
CA TYR A 59 14.23 11.75 -5.51
C TYR A 59 15.61 11.67 -6.17
N GLY A 60 15.76 12.18 -7.40
CA GLY A 60 17.03 12.17 -8.14
C GLY A 60 17.56 10.75 -8.36
N PRO A 61 18.85 10.49 -8.03
CA PRO A 61 19.46 9.17 -8.25
C PRO A 61 18.82 8.02 -7.49
N ALA A 62 18.09 8.29 -6.40
CA ALA A 62 17.39 7.26 -5.62
C ALA A 62 16.09 6.77 -6.27
N ALA A 63 15.61 7.44 -7.32
CA ALA A 63 14.32 7.14 -7.95
C ALA A 63 14.15 5.68 -8.37
N ASP A 64 15.14 5.13 -9.08
CA ASP A 64 15.08 3.75 -9.56
C ASP A 64 15.12 2.74 -8.39
N GLN A 65 15.82 3.05 -7.32
CA GLN A 65 15.87 2.21 -6.11
C GLN A 65 14.52 2.20 -5.40
N ILE A 66 13.86 3.35 -5.30
CA ILE A 66 12.52 3.46 -4.70
C ILE A 66 11.51 2.65 -5.53
N LEU A 67 11.50 2.83 -6.85
CA LEU A 67 10.59 2.09 -7.72
C LEU A 67 10.83 0.58 -7.68
N CYS A 68 12.10 0.15 -7.59
CA CYS A 68 12.45 -1.26 -7.41
C CYS A 68 11.98 -1.77 -6.04
N GLY A 69 12.18 -1.01 -4.97
CA GLY A 69 11.72 -1.35 -3.63
C GLY A 69 10.19 -1.49 -3.56
N LEU A 70 9.46 -0.53 -4.16
CA LEU A 70 8.00 -0.60 -4.27
C LEU A 70 7.55 -1.84 -5.03
N LEU A 71 8.22 -2.17 -6.14
CA LEU A 71 7.91 -3.37 -6.92
C LEU A 71 8.09 -4.64 -6.08
N VAL A 72 9.20 -4.75 -5.34
CA VAL A 72 9.46 -5.89 -4.46
C VAL A 72 8.41 -5.97 -3.37
N MET A 73 8.12 -4.87 -2.69
CA MET A 73 7.13 -4.82 -1.61
C MET A 73 5.74 -5.21 -2.10
N VAL A 74 5.27 -4.64 -3.23
CA VAL A 74 3.94 -4.96 -3.80
C VAL A 74 3.86 -6.43 -4.22
N ARG A 75 4.92 -7.00 -4.79
CA ARG A 75 4.97 -8.43 -5.11
C ARG A 75 4.93 -9.32 -3.87
N LEU A 76 5.67 -8.96 -2.83
CA LEU A 76 5.64 -9.70 -1.57
C LEU A 76 4.26 -9.65 -0.92
N LEU A 77 3.61 -8.48 -0.92
CA LEU A 77 2.24 -8.32 -0.44
C LEU A 77 1.26 -9.15 -1.26
N GLY A 78 1.30 -9.05 -2.59
CA GLY A 78 0.41 -9.82 -3.47
C GLY A 78 0.57 -11.33 -3.33
N ALA A 79 1.80 -11.81 -3.08
CA ALA A 79 2.07 -13.24 -2.85
C ALA A 79 1.61 -13.73 -1.46
N ARG A 80 1.43 -12.83 -0.49
CA ARG A 80 1.11 -13.16 0.90
C ARG A 80 -0.29 -12.80 1.32
N ALA A 81 -0.95 -11.88 0.64
CA ALA A 81 -2.32 -11.47 0.95
C ALA A 81 -3.27 -12.68 0.92
N VAL A 82 -4.06 -12.84 1.97
CA VAL A 82 -4.95 -14.00 2.13
C VAL A 82 -6.08 -13.94 1.12
N ASP A 83 -6.68 -12.76 0.96
CA ASP A 83 -7.84 -12.51 0.08
C ASP A 83 -7.44 -11.74 -1.19
N GLY A 84 -6.15 -11.75 -1.53
CA GLY A 84 -5.59 -10.92 -2.58
C GLY A 84 -5.38 -9.48 -2.13
N LEU A 85 -4.48 -8.77 -2.82
CA LEU A 85 -4.18 -7.36 -2.56
C LEU A 85 -5.06 -6.47 -3.44
N ARG A 86 -5.83 -5.61 -2.82
CA ARG A 86 -6.77 -4.70 -3.51
C ARG A 86 -6.09 -3.38 -3.81
N LEU A 87 -5.70 -3.18 -5.07
CA LEU A 87 -5.15 -1.93 -5.57
C LEU A 87 -6.00 -1.44 -6.73
N HIS A 88 -6.32 -0.16 -6.74
CA HIS A 88 -6.99 0.46 -7.88
C HIS A 88 -6.06 0.62 -9.08
N MET A 89 -6.64 0.86 -10.25
CA MET A 89 -5.87 1.16 -11.46
C MET A 89 -5.13 2.51 -11.33
N PRO A 90 -3.93 2.63 -11.94
CA PRO A 90 -3.27 3.92 -12.03
C PRO A 90 -4.20 4.99 -12.64
N GLY A 91 -4.32 6.13 -11.95
CA GLY A 91 -5.22 7.23 -12.38
C GLY A 91 -6.61 7.19 -11.75
N SER A 92 -7.00 6.15 -11.02
CA SER A 92 -8.23 6.17 -10.22
C SER A 92 -8.13 7.20 -9.09
N SER A 93 -9.21 7.95 -8.85
CA SER A 93 -9.35 8.83 -7.69
C SER A 93 -9.76 8.09 -6.41
N ALA A 94 -10.36 6.91 -6.56
CA ALA A 94 -10.75 6.07 -5.44
C ALA A 94 -9.52 5.46 -4.76
N VAL A 95 -9.61 5.23 -3.44
CA VAL A 95 -8.56 4.62 -2.62
C VAL A 95 -9.14 3.43 -1.89
N SER A 96 -8.51 2.26 -2.06
CA SER A 96 -8.93 1.05 -1.36
C SER A 96 -8.42 1.04 0.09
N ARG A 97 -9.05 0.20 0.92
CA ARG A 97 -8.60 -0.01 2.29
C ARG A 97 -7.15 -0.50 2.36
N ASP A 98 -6.77 -1.42 1.49
CA ASP A 98 -5.40 -1.97 1.48
C ASP A 98 -4.37 -0.90 1.12
N GLU A 99 -4.71 -0.02 0.19
CA GLU A 99 -3.86 1.12 -0.20
C GLU A 99 -3.63 2.08 0.97
N VAL A 100 -4.68 2.38 1.73
CA VAL A 100 -4.57 3.20 2.95
C VAL A 100 -3.67 2.52 3.99
N VAL A 101 -3.83 1.20 4.19
CA VAL A 101 -2.99 0.45 5.12
C VAL A 101 -1.53 0.46 4.69
N ILE A 102 -1.25 0.29 3.39
CA ILE A 102 0.13 0.33 2.88
C ILE A 102 0.76 1.71 3.10
N LEU A 103 0.04 2.79 2.80
CA LEU A 103 0.54 4.14 3.06
C LEU A 103 0.80 4.38 4.55
N ALA A 104 -0.09 3.91 5.43
CA ALA A 104 0.08 3.99 6.89
C ALA A 104 1.30 3.20 7.38
N VAL A 105 1.53 2.00 6.83
CA VAL A 105 2.72 1.19 7.12
C VAL A 105 3.99 1.93 6.72
N LEU A 106 4.03 2.50 5.52
CA LEU A 106 5.19 3.26 5.04
C LEU A 106 5.43 4.53 5.87
N ALA A 107 4.36 5.28 6.20
CA ALA A 107 4.46 6.45 7.05
C ALA A 107 4.99 6.10 8.45
N ALA A 108 4.47 5.03 9.06
CA ALA A 108 4.92 4.56 10.37
C ALA A 108 6.40 4.10 10.32
N ALA A 109 6.81 3.41 9.25
CA ALA A 109 8.18 2.96 9.07
C ALA A 109 9.19 4.09 8.77
N GLN A 110 8.72 5.29 8.39
CA GLN A 110 9.58 6.47 8.23
C GLN A 110 10.00 7.10 9.55
N GLU A 111 9.37 6.73 10.65
CA GLU A 111 9.66 7.31 11.96
C GLU A 111 10.49 6.36 12.81
N GLU A 112 11.79 6.60 12.80
CA GLU A 112 12.76 5.84 13.58
C GLU A 112 12.55 6.02 15.08
N GLY A 113 12.77 4.94 15.85
CA GLY A 113 12.91 4.99 17.31
C GLY A 113 11.60 4.96 18.11
N SER A 114 10.42 4.93 17.48
CA SER A 114 9.15 4.81 18.18
C SER A 114 8.64 3.37 18.16
N SER A 115 8.63 2.72 19.34
CA SER A 115 8.05 1.37 19.49
C SER A 115 6.57 1.30 19.11
N GLU A 116 5.82 2.37 19.33
CA GLU A 116 4.40 2.47 18.99
C GLU A 116 4.20 2.44 17.46
N ARG A 117 5.07 3.11 16.72
CA ARG A 117 4.99 3.16 15.26
C ARG A 117 5.47 1.87 14.61
N GLN A 118 6.49 1.24 15.18
CA GLN A 118 6.87 -0.10 14.75
C GLN A 118 5.68 -1.07 14.94
N ALA A 119 4.99 -1.02 16.08
CA ALA A 119 3.80 -1.82 16.32
C ALA A 119 2.67 -1.51 15.32
N THR A 120 2.52 -0.23 14.91
CA THR A 120 1.56 0.18 13.88
C THR A 120 1.92 -0.41 12.51
N ALA A 121 3.19 -0.35 12.12
CA ALA A 121 3.65 -0.94 10.86
C ALA A 121 3.43 -2.46 10.86
N ASP A 122 3.82 -3.15 11.95
CA ASP A 122 3.66 -4.59 12.09
C ASP A 122 2.17 -5.00 12.07
N ALA A 123 1.30 -4.24 12.74
CA ALA A 123 -0.14 -4.48 12.71
C ALA A 123 -0.73 -4.29 11.30
N GLY A 124 -0.29 -3.27 10.57
CA GLY A 124 -0.70 -3.04 9.18
C GLY A 124 -0.25 -4.18 8.26
N LEU A 125 0.99 -4.62 8.38
CA LEU A 125 1.49 -5.76 7.62
C LEU A 125 0.75 -7.06 7.97
N ALA A 126 0.46 -7.29 9.25
CA ALA A 126 -0.33 -8.43 9.68
C ALA A 126 -1.77 -8.37 9.16
N GLN A 127 -2.36 -7.17 9.04
CA GLN A 127 -3.68 -6.99 8.45
C GLN A 127 -3.69 -7.38 6.96
N LEU A 128 -2.65 -7.02 6.20
CA LEU A 128 -2.56 -7.28 4.76
C LEU A 128 -2.19 -8.75 4.46
N ALA A 129 -1.23 -9.29 5.18
CA ALA A 129 -0.64 -10.60 4.90
C ALA A 129 -1.04 -11.70 5.90
N GLY A 130 -1.75 -11.36 6.97
CA GLY A 130 -2.12 -12.29 8.03
C GLY A 130 -0.88 -12.94 8.66
N ALA A 131 -0.97 -14.22 8.95
CA ALA A 131 0.15 -15.01 9.50
C ALA A 131 1.33 -15.19 8.51
N ARG A 132 1.20 -14.71 7.27
CA ARG A 132 2.28 -14.72 6.26
C ARG A 132 3.14 -13.47 6.28
N SER A 133 2.83 -12.52 7.15
CA SER A 133 3.73 -11.39 7.43
C SER A 133 5.02 -11.93 8.02
N ASP A 134 6.13 -11.61 7.39
CA ASP A 134 7.46 -12.09 7.77
C ASP A 134 8.50 -10.96 7.74
N ALA A 135 9.70 -11.28 8.21
CA ALA A 135 10.82 -10.33 8.24
C ALA A 135 11.17 -9.77 6.86
N SER A 136 10.94 -10.52 5.77
CA SER A 136 11.24 -10.06 4.41
C SER A 136 10.29 -8.95 3.99
N LEU A 137 9.01 -9.07 4.33
CA LEU A 137 8.01 -8.04 4.04
C LEU A 137 8.25 -6.78 4.89
N ALA A 138 8.55 -6.96 6.17
CA ALA A 138 8.90 -5.85 7.05
C ALA A 138 10.16 -5.13 6.56
N ALA A 139 11.21 -5.87 6.20
CA ALA A 139 12.43 -5.29 5.65
C ALA A 139 12.19 -4.53 4.33
N ALA A 140 11.33 -5.04 3.45
CA ALA A 140 10.97 -4.35 2.21
C ALA A 140 10.24 -3.04 2.49
N ALA A 141 9.30 -3.02 3.44
CA ALA A 141 8.58 -1.82 3.85
C ALA A 141 9.53 -0.78 4.48
N CYS A 142 10.40 -1.19 5.39
CA CYS A 142 11.41 -0.32 6.01
C CYS A 142 12.36 0.26 4.95
N TYR A 143 12.85 -0.56 4.02
CA TYR A 143 13.72 -0.10 2.94
C TYR A 143 13.06 0.99 2.08
N VAL A 144 11.79 0.77 1.67
CA VAL A 144 11.04 1.75 0.89
C VAL A 144 10.83 3.03 1.70
N ALA A 145 10.44 2.91 2.97
CA ALA A 145 10.21 4.03 3.85
C ALA A 145 11.48 4.89 4.05
N GLU A 146 12.63 4.26 4.28
CA GLU A 146 13.93 4.91 4.40
C GLU A 146 14.28 5.66 3.11
N MET A 147 14.14 5.01 1.96
CA MET A 147 14.43 5.62 0.66
C MET A 147 13.51 6.82 0.36
N LEU A 148 12.24 6.74 0.71
CA LEU A 148 11.29 7.85 0.59
C LEU A 148 11.68 9.02 1.51
N SER A 149 12.26 8.73 2.67
CA SER A 149 12.72 9.74 3.65
C SER A 149 14.01 10.45 3.24
N ALA A 150 14.77 9.90 2.31
CA ALA A 150 16.14 10.33 1.97
C ALA A 150 16.28 11.82 1.57
N ARG A 151 15.17 12.53 1.29
CA ARG A 151 15.14 13.98 1.01
C ARG A 151 14.23 14.75 1.97
N GLY A 152 14.07 14.23 3.19
CA GLY A 152 13.20 14.86 4.18
C GLY A 152 11.70 14.79 3.82
N ARG A 153 11.33 13.94 2.86
CA ARG A 153 9.94 13.77 2.45
C ARG A 153 9.29 12.71 3.36
N ARG A 154 8.18 13.10 3.97
CA ARG A 154 7.42 12.21 4.84
C ARG A 154 6.02 12.03 4.28
N LEU A 155 5.56 10.81 4.32
CA LEU A 155 4.17 10.49 4.04
C LEU A 155 3.32 11.02 5.18
N SER A 156 2.13 11.51 4.85
CA SER A 156 1.15 11.83 5.89
C SER A 156 0.69 10.52 6.51
N THR A 157 0.48 10.54 7.83
CA THR A 157 -0.14 9.39 8.48
C THR A 157 -1.64 9.49 8.19
N PRO A 158 -2.21 8.66 7.30
CA PRO A 158 -3.65 8.68 7.13
C PRO A 158 -4.25 8.37 8.49
N VAL A 159 -5.15 9.21 8.98
CA VAL A 159 -5.83 8.99 10.25
C VAL A 159 -6.66 7.72 10.09
N PHE A 160 -6.14 6.61 10.58
CA PHE A 160 -6.85 5.36 10.66
C PHE A 160 -7.90 5.53 11.75
N ALA A 161 -9.13 5.88 11.35
CA ALA A 161 -10.25 5.60 12.22
C ALA A 161 -10.41 4.08 12.22
N PRO A 162 -10.09 3.36 13.32
CA PRO A 162 -10.41 1.95 13.37
C PRO A 162 -11.91 1.86 13.13
N CYS A 163 -12.31 1.13 12.07
CA CYS A 163 -13.70 0.73 11.96
C CYS A 163 -14.03 0.04 13.28
N ALA A 164 -14.78 0.74 14.13
CA ALA A 164 -15.40 0.12 15.28
C ALA A 164 -16.18 -1.05 14.69
N SER A 165 -15.65 -2.26 14.87
CA SER A 165 -16.35 -3.48 14.54
C SER A 165 -17.69 -3.36 15.23
N ALA A 166 -18.74 -3.13 14.45
CA ALA A 166 -20.10 -3.19 14.90
C ALA A 166 -20.34 -4.63 15.37
N VAL A 167 -19.95 -4.92 16.61
CA VAL A 167 -20.55 -6.00 17.39
C VAL A 167 -21.95 -5.52 17.74
N ALA A 168 -22.76 -5.33 16.72
CA ALA A 168 -24.19 -5.21 16.90
C ALA A 168 -24.71 -6.64 16.93
N GLY A 169 -25.01 -7.12 18.15
CA GLY A 169 -25.63 -8.39 18.39
C GLY A 169 -26.85 -8.58 17.51
N CYS A 170 -26.79 -9.64 16.71
CA CYS A 170 -27.98 -10.18 16.07
C CYS A 170 -28.85 -10.79 17.17
N PRO A 171 -30.07 -10.27 17.44
CA PRO A 171 -30.96 -10.94 18.38
C PRO A 171 -31.36 -12.28 17.74
N ARG A 172 -31.01 -13.39 18.39
CA ARG A 172 -31.56 -14.71 18.10
C ARG A 172 -33.08 -14.63 18.27
N ALA A 173 -33.79 -14.65 17.16
CA ALA A 173 -35.22 -14.97 17.21
C ALA A 173 -35.36 -16.44 17.62
N VAL A 174 -35.93 -16.64 18.82
CA VAL A 174 -36.41 -17.93 19.30
C VAL A 174 -37.80 -18.11 18.68
N HIS A 175 -37.97 -19.17 17.89
CA HIS A 175 -39.24 -19.84 17.68
C HIS A 175 -39.04 -21.33 17.67
#